data_5e6cfcedad1f1b83b7037c73372278ea
#
_entry.id   5e6cfcedad1f1b83b7037c73372278ea
#
_cell.length_a   1.000
_cell.length_b   1.000
_cell.length_c   1.000
_cell.angle_alpha   90.00
_cell.angle_beta   90.00
_cell.angle_gamma   90.00
#
_symmetry.space_group_name_H-M   'P 1'
#
loop_
_entity.id
_entity.type
_entity.pdbx_description
1 polymer ?
#
loop_
_entity_poly.entity_id
_entity_poly.type
_entity_poly.pdbx_seq_one_letter_code
_entity_poly.pdbx_strand_id
1 'polypeptide(L)' 'MAFDLNDGDLIFGSGDTRFDSDGHMMHSMGGGMAMDMETGDLHIVSGWDDEDDDDD' A
#
# COMPACT_ATOMS: atom_id res chain seq x y z
N MET A 1 0.14 -5.94 7.74
CA MET A 1 -0.84 -5.89 6.68
C MET A 1 -1.31 -4.47 6.50
N ALA A 2 -1.54 -4.06 5.29
CA ALA A 2 -1.91 -2.70 5.00
C ALA A 2 -3.29 -2.64 4.40
N PHE A 3 -3.92 -1.48 4.47
CA PHE A 3 -5.24 -1.25 3.93
C PHE A 3 -5.21 -0.03 3.06
N ASP A 4 -5.98 -0.07 1.99
CA ASP A 4 -6.19 1.07 1.12
C ASP A 4 -7.40 1.81 1.64
N LEU A 5 -7.21 2.99 2.16
CA LEU A 5 -8.29 3.74 2.76
C LEU A 5 -9.20 4.39 1.74
N ASN A 6 -8.74 4.51 0.51
CA ASN A 6 -9.60 5.06 -0.54
C ASN A 6 -10.66 4.06 -0.97
N ASP A 7 -10.26 2.80 -1.12
CA ASP A 7 -11.17 1.78 -1.62
C ASP A 7 -11.60 0.79 -0.60
N GLY A 8 -10.93 0.73 0.52
CA GLY A 8 -11.23 -0.27 1.54
C GLY A 8 -10.63 -1.62 1.24
N ASP A 9 -9.70 -1.70 0.30
CA ASP A 9 -9.10 -2.96 -0.06
C ASP A 9 -8.00 -3.35 0.88
N LEU A 10 -7.73 -4.64 0.98
CA LEU A 10 -6.57 -5.10 1.70
C LEU A 10 -5.37 -5.04 0.77
N ILE A 11 -4.19 -4.83 1.35
CA ILE A 11 -2.95 -4.77 0.59
C ILE A 11 -2.05 -5.88 1.08
N PHE A 12 -1.54 -6.68 0.15
CA PHE A 12 -0.77 -7.87 0.46
C PHE A 12 0.65 -7.75 -0.05
N GLY A 13 1.56 -8.44 0.60
CA GLY A 13 2.94 -8.50 0.15
C GLY A 13 3.86 -7.82 1.12
N SER A 14 5.07 -7.51 0.68
CA SER A 14 6.04 -6.87 1.54
C SER A 14 6.95 -6.01 0.69
N GLY A 15 7.67 -5.10 1.33
CA GLY A 15 8.57 -4.21 0.63
C GLY A 15 7.84 -3.00 0.08
N ASP A 16 8.41 -2.43 -0.96
CA ASP A 16 7.88 -1.19 -1.54
C ASP A 16 6.80 -1.42 -2.57
N THR A 17 6.67 -2.61 -3.08
CA THR A 17 5.66 -2.92 -4.10
C THR A 17 4.76 -4.00 -3.56
N ARG A 18 3.47 -3.76 -3.56
CA ARG A 18 2.50 -4.71 -3.02
C ARG A 18 1.30 -4.77 -3.94
N PHE A 19 0.39 -5.69 -3.66
CA PHE A 19 -0.82 -5.85 -4.47
C PHE A 19 -2.03 -5.65 -3.60
N ASP A 20 -3.04 -5.02 -4.15
CA ASP A 20 -4.29 -4.85 -3.39
C ASP A 20 -5.22 -6.02 -3.69
N SER A 21 -6.36 -6.05 -3.02
CA SER A 21 -7.28 -7.18 -3.14
C SER A 21 -7.94 -7.22 -4.50
N ASP A 22 -7.82 -6.19 -5.30
CA ASP A 22 -8.33 -6.18 -6.66
C ASP A 22 -7.28 -6.68 -7.65
N GLY A 23 -6.06 -6.93 -7.17
CA GLY A 23 -5.02 -7.43 -8.05
C GLY A 23 -4.16 -6.35 -8.67
N HIS A 24 -4.31 -5.11 -8.22
CA HIS A 24 -3.52 -4.02 -8.77
C HIS A 24 -2.19 -3.92 -8.03
N MET A 25 -1.14 -3.60 -8.75
CA MET A 25 0.16 -3.42 -8.17
C MET A 25 0.27 -2.01 -7.63
N MET A 26 0.72 -1.87 -6.40
CA MET A 26 0.86 -0.59 -5.74
C MET A 26 2.29 -0.39 -5.31
N HIS A 27 2.77 0.84 -5.40
CA HIS A 27 4.14 1.17 -5.02
C HIS A 27 4.08 2.21 -3.91
N SER A 28 4.83 1.96 -2.85
CA SER A 28 4.83 2.88 -1.72
C SER A 28 5.48 4.20 -2.10
N MET A 29 4.80 5.28 -1.78
CA MET A 29 5.37 6.61 -2.00
C MET A 29 5.87 7.20 -0.69
N GLY A 30 5.70 6.47 0.42
CA GLY A 30 6.10 6.96 1.72
C GLY A 30 5.00 7.81 2.33
N GLY A 31 5.10 8.04 3.61
CA GLY A 31 4.17 8.93 4.28
C GLY A 31 2.74 8.45 4.30
N GLY A 32 2.51 7.16 4.17
CA GLY A 32 1.15 6.62 4.21
C GLY A 32 0.44 6.71 2.87
N MET A 33 1.19 6.83 1.78
CA MET A 33 0.60 6.91 0.45
C MET A 33 1.20 5.87 -0.46
N ALA A 34 0.42 5.39 -1.39
CA ALA A 34 0.89 4.44 -2.40
C ALA A 34 0.29 4.81 -3.74
N MET A 35 0.99 4.49 -4.81
CA MET A 35 0.51 4.79 -6.14
C MET A 35 0.12 3.51 -6.84
N ASP A 36 -1.06 3.53 -7.48
CA ASP A 36 -1.53 2.42 -8.28
C ASP A 36 -0.74 2.47 -9.58
N MET A 37 0.06 1.45 -9.82
CA MET A 37 0.95 1.47 -10.97
C MET A 37 0.23 1.22 -12.27
N GLU A 38 -1.02 0.82 -12.24
CA GLU A 38 -1.77 0.63 -13.47
C GLU A 38 -2.44 1.90 -13.92
N THR A 39 -2.90 2.72 -12.98
CA THR A 39 -3.64 3.92 -13.34
C THR A 39 -2.88 5.17 -13.02
N GLY A 40 -1.90 5.10 -12.11
CA GLY A 40 -1.16 6.27 -11.69
C GLY A 40 -1.84 7.03 -10.58
N ASP A 41 -2.92 6.49 -10.00
CA ASP A 41 -3.62 7.17 -8.95
C ASP A 41 -2.88 7.03 -7.63
N LEU A 42 -2.99 8.05 -6.80
CA LEU A 42 -2.45 7.97 -5.45
C LEU A 42 -3.53 7.57 -4.49
N HIS A 43 -3.17 6.69 -3.57
CA HIS A 43 -4.10 6.21 -2.57
C HIS A 43 -3.53 6.45 -1.18
N ILE A 44 -4.38 6.71 -0.23
CA ILE A 44 -3.98 6.81 1.15
C ILE A 44 -4.07 5.40 1.72
N VAL A 45 -3.00 4.93 2.32
CA VAL A 45 -2.94 3.57 2.84
C VAL A 45 -2.54 3.60 4.30
N SER A 46 -2.88 2.56 5.01
CA SER A 46 -2.58 2.46 6.43
C SER A 46 -1.87 1.14 6.70
N GLY A 47 -0.87 1.17 7.53
CA GLY A 47 -0.19 -0.06 7.96
C GLY A 47 0.98 -0.46 7.10
N TRP A 48 1.22 0.22 6.02
CA TRP A 48 2.30 -0.13 5.11
C TRP A 48 3.66 0.18 5.74
N ASP A 49 3.81 1.41 6.20
CA ASP A 49 5.06 1.81 6.78
C ASP A 49 5.28 1.24 8.16
N ASP A 50 4.23 1.00 8.88
CA ASP A 50 4.33 0.49 10.20
C ASP A 50 4.98 -0.85 10.26
N GLU A 51 4.81 -1.64 9.25
CA GLU A 51 5.37 -2.94 9.25
C GLU A 51 6.85 -2.88 9.22
N ASP A 52 7.39 -1.89 8.58
CA ASP A 52 8.75 -1.78 8.54
C ASP A 52 9.31 -1.36 9.82
N ASP A 53 8.61 -0.56 10.51
CA ASP A 53 9.09 0.01 11.61
C ASP A 53 9.27 -0.86 12.74
N ASP A 54 8.65 -1.81 12.66
CA ASP A 54 8.63 -2.59 13.62
C ASP A 54 9.77 -3.02 14.21
N ASP A 55 10.54 -3.14 13.87
CA ASP A 55 11.48 -3.58 14.37
C ASP A 55 12.02 -3.17 15.40
N ASP A 56 12.20 -2.72 15.68
CA ASP A 56 12.76 -2.37 16.66
C ASP A 56 12.75 -2.79 17.53
#